data_88cef47401b897e256192448103a3433
#
_entry.id   88cef47401b897e256192448103a3433
#
_cell.length_a   1.000
_cell.length_b   1.000
_cell.length_c   1.000
_cell.angle_alpha   90.00
_cell.angle_beta   90.00
_cell.angle_gamma   90.00
#
_symmetry.space_group_name_H-M   'P 1'
#
loop_
_entity.id
_entity.type
_entity.pdbx_description
1 polymer ?
#
loop_
_entity_poly.entity_id
_entity_poly.type
_entity_poly.pdbx_seq_one_letter_code
_entity_poly.pdbx_strand_id
1 'polypeptide(L)' 'MKAYLFWYKITEYEKTEYLYIIAVSEKQANYLFYVNGYKNMYDYSNGPIDIIDACHFRARHNVGDILGQNAIIWANTQK' A
#
# COMPACT_ATOMS: atom_id res chain seq x y z
N MET A 1 12.18 1.37 -7.78
CA MET A 1 10.76 1.30 -7.38
C MET A 1 10.63 1.50 -5.89
N LYS A 2 9.57 2.14 -5.48
CA LYS A 2 9.23 2.38 -4.08
C LYS A 2 7.91 1.72 -3.74
N ALA A 3 7.70 1.47 -2.46
CA ALA A 3 6.44 1.00 -1.91
C ALA A 3 5.82 2.13 -1.10
N TYR A 4 4.60 2.49 -1.44
CA TYR A 4 3.89 3.62 -0.85
C TYR A 4 2.79 3.10 0.05
N LEU A 5 2.83 3.44 1.32
CA LEU A 5 1.89 2.96 2.33
C LEU A 5 0.63 3.83 2.37
N PHE A 6 -0.52 3.18 2.26
CA PHE A 6 -1.83 3.83 2.39
C PHE A 6 -2.63 3.13 3.49
N TRP A 7 -3.64 3.81 4.00
CA TRP A 7 -4.62 3.18 4.88
C TRP A 7 -6.03 3.44 4.35
N TYR A 8 -6.96 2.57 4.73
CA TYR A 8 -8.37 2.70 4.38
C TYR A 8 -9.24 2.02 5.43
N LYS A 9 -10.52 2.40 5.48
CA LYS A 9 -11.54 1.79 6.32
C LYS A 9 -12.75 1.45 5.47
N ILE A 10 -13.28 0.25 5.68
CA ILE A 10 -14.45 -0.23 4.93
C ILE A 10 -15.72 0.39 5.51
N THR A 11 -15.85 0.42 6.83
CA THR A 11 -17.00 1.02 7.52
C THR A 11 -16.51 1.85 8.71
N GLU A 12 -17.43 2.65 9.30
CA GLU A 12 -17.15 3.48 10.45
C GLU A 12 -16.56 2.72 11.64
N TYR A 13 -17.00 1.47 11.82
CA TYR A 13 -16.61 0.64 12.96
C TYR A 13 -15.51 -0.35 12.60
N GLU A 14 -15.11 -0.41 11.35
CA GLU A 14 -14.08 -1.34 10.93
C GLU A 14 -12.68 -0.86 11.32
N LYS A 15 -11.82 -1.82 11.56
CA LYS A 15 -10.42 -1.54 11.83
C LYS A 15 -9.76 -0.92 10.60
N THR A 16 -8.83 0.01 10.83
CA THR A 16 -8.01 0.55 9.76
C THR A 16 -7.14 -0.54 9.15
N GLU A 17 -7.21 -0.66 7.83
CA GLU A 17 -6.39 -1.58 7.07
C GLU A 17 -5.28 -0.81 6.35
N TYR A 18 -4.13 -1.46 6.17
CA TYR A 18 -2.97 -0.86 5.51
C TYR A 18 -2.59 -1.67 4.29
N LEU A 19 -2.06 -0.99 3.28
CA LEU A 19 -1.51 -1.64 2.10
C LEU A 19 -0.33 -0.83 1.57
N TYR A 20 0.56 -1.52 0.83
CA TYR A 20 1.59 -0.87 0.06
C TYR A 20 1.30 -1.01 -1.43
N ILE A 21 1.54 0.07 -2.16
CA ILE A 21 1.44 0.06 -3.63
C ILE A 21 2.85 0.26 -4.18
N ILE A 22 3.26 -0.64 -5.06
CA ILE A 22 4.55 -0.53 -5.73
C ILE A 22 4.40 0.43 -6.92
N ALA A 23 5.20 1.48 -6.92
CA ALA A 23 5.12 2.52 -7.95
C ALA A 23 6.47 3.19 -8.14
N VAL A 24 6.61 3.97 -9.21
CA VAL A 24 7.82 4.72 -9.51
C VAL A 24 7.77 6.14 -8.97
N SER A 25 6.57 6.62 -8.61
CA SER A 25 6.39 7.97 -8.05
C SER A 25 5.16 8.00 -7.16
N GLU A 26 5.10 9.01 -6.30
CA GLU A 26 3.94 9.24 -5.44
C GLU A 26 2.67 9.49 -6.28
N LYS A 27 2.80 10.25 -7.36
CA LYS A 27 1.69 10.53 -8.27
C LYS A 27 1.11 9.25 -8.86
N GLN A 28 1.98 8.33 -9.28
CA GLN A 28 1.55 7.03 -9.80
C GLN A 28 0.89 6.21 -8.70
N ALA A 29 1.44 6.20 -7.50
CA ALA A 29 0.86 5.47 -6.35
C ALA A 29 -0.55 5.98 -6.04
N ASN A 30 -0.75 7.30 -6.02
CA ASN A 30 -2.05 7.90 -5.79
C ASN A 30 -3.05 7.51 -6.88
N TYR A 31 -2.62 7.49 -8.14
CA TYR A 31 -3.45 7.05 -9.25
C TYR A 31 -3.86 5.58 -9.10
N LEU A 32 -2.90 4.72 -8.75
CA LEU A 32 -3.16 3.29 -8.56
C LEU A 32 -4.12 3.05 -7.38
N PHE A 33 -3.98 3.81 -6.31
CA PHE A 33 -4.91 3.76 -5.18
C PHE A 33 -6.33 4.10 -5.62
N TYR A 34 -6.47 5.13 -6.45
CA TYR A 34 -7.75 5.56 -7.01
C TYR A 34 -8.36 4.49 -7.91
N VAL A 35 -7.63 4.00 -8.93
CA VAL A 35 -8.19 3.09 -9.93
C VAL A 35 -8.51 1.71 -9.36
N ASN A 36 -7.89 1.33 -8.25
CA ASN A 36 -8.20 0.07 -7.56
C ASN A 36 -9.39 0.19 -6.60
N GLY A 37 -10.04 1.34 -6.56
CA GLY A 37 -11.29 1.53 -5.85
C GLY A 37 -11.16 1.88 -4.36
N TYR A 38 -9.97 2.10 -3.84
CA TYR A 38 -9.79 2.39 -2.41
C TYR A 38 -10.39 3.74 -2.00
N LYS A 39 -10.51 4.67 -2.94
CA LYS A 39 -11.17 5.95 -2.65
C LYS A 39 -12.68 5.87 -2.51
N ASN A 40 -13.26 4.69 -2.77
CA ASN A 40 -14.68 4.43 -2.55
C ASN A 40 -14.94 3.83 -1.16
N MET A 41 -13.91 3.63 -0.35
CA MET A 41 -14.04 3.14 1.00
C MET A 41 -14.63 4.20 1.92
N TYR A 42 -15.05 3.80 3.15
CA TYR A 42 -15.62 4.72 4.13
C TYR A 42 -14.68 5.89 4.41
N ASP A 43 -13.41 5.59 4.59
CA ASP A 43 -12.38 6.59 4.81
C ASP A 43 -11.04 6.06 4.28
N TYR A 44 -10.13 6.95 3.98
CA TYR A 44 -8.84 6.58 3.40
C TYR A 44 -7.82 7.70 3.59
N SER A 45 -6.53 7.35 3.51
CA SER A 45 -5.46 8.34 3.64
C SER A 45 -5.41 9.29 2.45
N ASN A 46 -5.12 10.55 2.73
CA ASN A 46 -4.95 11.57 1.70
C ASN A 46 -3.51 11.51 1.19
N GLY A 47 -3.22 10.49 0.40
CA GLY A 47 -1.88 10.20 -0.09
C GLY A 47 -1.15 9.18 0.78
N PRO A 48 0.08 8.79 0.39
CA PRO A 48 0.85 7.82 1.15
C PRO A 48 1.31 8.39 2.48
N ILE A 49 1.29 7.55 3.52
CA ILE A 49 1.72 7.92 4.86
C ILE A 49 3.16 7.46 5.16
N ASP A 50 3.73 6.66 4.29
CA ASP A 50 5.12 6.23 4.37
C ASP A 50 5.59 5.77 2.99
N ILE A 51 6.90 5.79 2.78
CA ILE A 51 7.52 5.38 1.53
C ILE A 51 8.78 4.58 1.87
N ILE A 52 8.86 3.35 1.37
CA ILE A 52 10.03 2.50 1.56
C ILE A 52 10.51 1.95 0.23
N ASP A 53 11.74 1.48 0.18
CA ASP A 53 12.26 0.83 -1.02
C ASP A 53 11.58 -0.52 -1.24
N ALA A 54 11.28 -0.83 -2.51
CA ALA A 54 10.64 -2.10 -2.85
C ALA A 54 11.53 -3.30 -2.52
N CYS A 55 12.83 -3.11 -2.37
CA CYS A 55 13.77 -4.17 -1.99
C CYS A 55 13.55 -4.70 -0.57
N HIS A 56 12.78 -4.00 0.26
CA HIS A 56 12.42 -4.49 1.60
C HIS A 56 11.49 -5.71 1.57
N PHE A 57 10.86 -5.97 0.43
CA PHE A 57 9.99 -7.13 0.31
C PHE A 57 10.80 -8.33 -0.17
N ARG A 58 10.41 -9.53 0.30
CA ARG A 58 11.12 -10.76 -0.01
C ARG A 58 11.09 -11.11 -1.48
N ALA A 59 9.93 -10.99 -2.11
CA ALA A 59 9.75 -11.32 -3.51
C ALA A 59 9.90 -10.06 -4.36
N ARG A 60 10.26 -10.26 -5.62
CA ARG A 60 10.23 -9.15 -6.57
C ARG A 60 8.81 -8.77 -6.89
N HIS A 61 8.56 -7.48 -6.96
CA HIS A 61 7.25 -6.93 -7.29
C HIS A 61 7.37 -5.99 -8.48
N ASN A 62 6.28 -5.92 -9.23
CA ASN A 62 6.17 -5.04 -10.38
C ASN A 62 5.37 -3.79 -10.00
N VAL A 63 5.55 -2.73 -10.77
CA VAL A 63 4.73 -1.53 -10.64
C VAL A 63 3.25 -1.91 -10.75
N GLY A 64 2.44 -1.43 -9.83
CA GLY A 64 1.03 -1.75 -9.75
C GLY A 64 0.68 -2.85 -8.77
N ASP A 65 1.67 -3.57 -8.24
CA ASP A 65 1.41 -4.60 -7.23
C ASP A 65 0.91 -3.95 -5.94
N ILE A 66 -0.08 -4.59 -5.32
CA ILE A 66 -0.66 -4.15 -4.05
C ILE A 66 -0.37 -5.22 -3.00
N LEU A 67 0.26 -4.81 -1.91
CA LEU A 67 0.76 -5.71 -0.88
C LEU A 67 0.07 -5.38 0.45
N GLY A 68 -0.59 -6.38 1.03
CA GLY A 68 -1.16 -6.23 2.36
C GLY A 68 -0.09 -6.21 3.44
N GLN A 69 -0.46 -5.73 4.62
CA GLN A 69 0.46 -5.61 5.74
C GLN A 69 1.11 -6.94 6.13
N ASN A 70 0.38 -8.04 6.01
CA ASN A 70 0.90 -9.37 6.34
C ASN A 70 2.11 -9.78 5.50
N ALA A 71 2.14 -9.39 4.24
CA ALA A 71 3.27 -9.69 3.37
C ALA A 71 4.55 -9.00 3.85
N ILE A 72 4.41 -7.79 4.37
CA ILE A 72 5.52 -7.01 4.88
C ILE A 72 6.05 -7.62 6.17
N ILE A 73 5.17 -7.96 7.09
CA ILE A 73 5.54 -8.60 8.36
C ILE A 73 6.28 -9.89 8.07
N TRP A 74 5.75 -10.70 7.17
CA TRP A 74 6.37 -11.97 6.81
C TRP A 74 7.76 -11.77 6.20
N ALA A 75 7.90 -10.83 5.27
CA ALA A 75 9.18 -10.50 4.65
C ALA A 75 10.22 -10.08 5.68
N ASN A 76 9.80 -9.28 6.68
CA ASN A 76 10.70 -8.80 7.72
C ASN A 76 11.12 -9.91 8.68
N THR A 77 10.25 -10.90 8.94
CA THR A 77 10.58 -12.02 9.83
C THR A 77 11.50 -13.05 9.18
N GLN A 78 11.66 -13.01 7.86
CA GLN A 78 12.52 -13.94 7.13
C GLN A 78 13.95 -13.43 6.94
N LYS A 79 14.26 -12.25 7.41
CA LYS A 79 15.61 -11.68 7.28
C LYS A 79 16.60 -12.29 8.25
#